data_b2385539075bfddb7c5a916b889da00c
#
_entry.id   b2385539075bfddb7c5a916b889da00c
#
_cell.length_a   1.000
_cell.length_b   1.000
_cell.length_c   1.000
_cell.angle_alpha   90.00
_cell.angle_beta   90.00
_cell.angle_gamma   90.00
#
_symmetry.space_group_name_H-M   'P 1'
#
loop_
_entity.id
_entity.type
_entity.pdbx_description
1 polymer ?
#
loop_
_entity_poly.entity_id
_entity_poly.type
_entity_poly.pdbx_seq_one_letter_code
_entity_poly.pdbx_strand_id
1 'polypeptide(L)' 'MLRSIKKAYDMIRAEDPETAITVHTIRVWCKEGKIKSLTAGTRVLVDVESLMGYISMKNKEV' A
#
# COMPACT_ATOMS: atom_id res chain seq x y z
N MET A 1 8.81 6.60 -3.47
CA MET A 1 8.60 6.00 -4.82
C MET A 1 7.12 5.77 -5.04
N LEU A 2 6.56 6.46 -6.02
CA LEU A 2 5.12 6.38 -6.30
C LEU A 2 4.83 5.29 -7.33
N ARG A 3 3.85 4.44 -7.05
CA ARG A 3 3.38 3.39 -7.94
C ARG A 3 1.86 3.30 -7.87
N SER A 4 1.23 2.73 -8.89
CA SER A 4 -0.20 2.49 -8.83
C SER A 4 -0.51 1.52 -7.69
N ILE A 5 -1.76 1.52 -7.22
CA ILE A 5 -2.16 0.64 -6.13
C ILE A 5 -1.93 -0.82 -6.52
N LYS A 6 -2.29 -1.19 -7.75
CA LYS A 6 -2.11 -2.56 -8.21
C LYS A 6 -0.62 -2.95 -8.23
N LYS A 7 0.24 -2.05 -8.70
CA LYS A 7 1.67 -2.33 -8.73
C LYS A 7 2.24 -2.48 -7.33
N ALA A 8 1.81 -1.62 -6.42
CA ALA A 8 2.24 -1.73 -5.02
C ALA A 8 1.78 -3.06 -4.41
N TYR A 9 0.55 -3.47 -4.71
CA TYR A 9 0.04 -4.77 -4.26
C TYR A 9 0.88 -5.91 -4.81
N ASP A 10 1.23 -5.86 -6.10
CA ASP A 10 2.05 -6.90 -6.72
C ASP A 10 3.42 -7.00 -6.03
N MET A 11 3.99 -5.87 -5.64
CA MET A 11 5.27 -5.85 -4.94
C MET A 11 5.18 -6.49 -3.56
N ILE A 12 4.09 -6.23 -2.84
CA ILE A 12 3.86 -6.85 -1.53
C ILE A 12 3.69 -8.34 -1.70
N ARG A 13 2.91 -8.76 -2.67
CA ARG A 13 2.65 -10.17 -2.91
C ARG A 13 3.89 -10.92 -3.35
N ALA A 14 4.82 -10.25 -4.03
CA ALA A 14 6.07 -10.86 -4.43
C ALA A 14 6.92 -11.22 -3.21
N GLU A 15 6.87 -10.40 -2.17
CA GLU A 15 7.61 -10.67 -0.93
C GLU A 15 6.87 -11.62 -0.01
N ASP A 16 5.55 -11.58 -0.02
CA ASP A 16 4.71 -12.42 0.84
C ASP A 16 3.52 -12.93 0.04
N PRO A 17 3.65 -14.08 -0.64
CA PRO A 17 2.56 -14.63 -1.45
C PRO A 17 1.31 -14.97 -0.66
N GLU A 18 1.40 -15.09 0.66
CA GLU A 18 0.26 -15.40 1.51
C GLU A 18 -0.27 -14.17 2.23
N THR A 19 0.08 -12.97 1.74
CA THR A 19 -0.37 -11.75 2.39
C THR A 19 -1.90 -11.64 2.39
N ALA A 20 -2.43 -11.19 3.53
CA ALA A 20 -3.86 -10.90 3.65
C ALA A 20 -4.21 -9.52 3.12
N ILE A 21 -3.20 -8.72 2.75
CA ILE A 21 -3.41 -7.37 2.24
C ILE A 21 -3.87 -7.46 0.79
N THR A 22 -4.94 -6.72 0.48
CA THR A 22 -5.51 -6.69 -0.86
C THR A 22 -5.42 -5.29 -1.44
N VAL A 23 -5.72 -5.17 -2.76
CA VAL A 23 -5.80 -3.86 -3.41
C VAL A 23 -6.82 -2.97 -2.68
N HIS A 24 -7.93 -3.54 -2.26
CA HIS A 24 -8.96 -2.79 -1.52
C HIS A 24 -8.40 -2.25 -0.21
N THR A 25 -7.65 -3.06 0.52
CA THR A 25 -7.05 -2.66 1.79
C THR A 25 -6.11 -1.46 1.59
N ILE A 26 -5.26 -1.53 0.57
CA ILE A 26 -4.33 -0.43 0.26
C ILE A 26 -5.11 0.84 -0.08
N ARG A 27 -6.18 0.70 -0.86
CA ARG A 27 -7.02 1.83 -1.24
C ARG A 27 -7.66 2.49 -0.02
N VAL A 28 -8.15 1.70 0.92
CA VAL A 28 -8.73 2.21 2.16
C VAL A 28 -7.70 2.97 2.97
N TRP A 29 -6.50 2.43 3.09
CA TRP A 29 -5.42 3.09 3.82
C TRP A 29 -5.05 4.43 3.19
N CYS A 30 -5.01 4.51 1.86
CA CYS A 30 -4.75 5.75 1.16
C CYS A 30 -5.88 6.77 1.44
N LYS A 31 -7.11 6.30 1.39
CA LYS A 31 -8.28 7.15 1.62
C LYS A 31 -8.31 7.70 3.04
N GLU A 32 -7.88 6.90 4.00
CA GLU A 32 -7.85 7.29 5.41
C GLU A 32 -6.62 8.13 5.76
N GLY A 33 -5.70 8.31 4.82
CA GLY A 33 -4.51 9.09 5.06
C GLY A 33 -3.44 8.37 5.87
N LYS A 34 -3.53 7.06 6.01
CA LYS A 34 -2.55 6.28 6.78
C LYS A 34 -1.24 6.08 6.05
N ILE A 35 -1.26 6.15 4.74
CA ILE A 35 -0.06 6.07 3.90
C ILE A 35 -0.09 7.20 2.88
N LYS A 36 1.10 7.66 2.52
CA LYS A 36 1.22 8.75 1.56
C LYS A 36 0.74 8.31 0.19
N SER A 37 -0.09 9.12 -0.42
CA SER A 37 -0.60 8.86 -1.76
C SER A 37 -0.78 10.17 -2.50
N LEU A 38 -0.86 10.04 -3.82
CA LEU A 38 -1.07 11.19 -4.71
C LEU A 38 -2.15 10.82 -5.69
N THR A 39 -3.17 11.66 -5.79
CA THR A 39 -4.22 11.48 -6.79
C THR A 39 -3.88 12.31 -8.02
N ALA A 40 -3.73 11.66 -9.16
CA ALA A 40 -3.46 12.32 -10.43
C ALA A 40 -4.60 11.99 -11.38
N GLY A 41 -5.55 12.92 -11.53
CA GLY A 41 -6.75 12.68 -12.32
C GLY A 41 -7.59 11.59 -11.67
N THR A 42 -7.85 10.51 -12.41
CA THR A 42 -8.61 9.36 -11.90
C THR A 42 -7.71 8.30 -11.28
N ARG A 43 -6.39 8.51 -11.31
CA ARG A 43 -5.43 7.54 -10.79
C ARG A 43 -4.99 7.91 -9.39
N VAL A 44 -4.87 6.89 -8.55
CA VAL A 44 -4.29 7.05 -7.22
C VAL A 44 -2.95 6.35 -7.23
N LEU A 45 -1.90 7.09 -6.87
CA LEU A 45 -0.55 6.56 -6.74
C LEU A 45 -0.20 6.48 -5.27
N VAL A 46 0.44 5.40 -4.87
CA VAL A 46 0.81 5.19 -3.48
C VAL A 46 2.33 5.21 -3.34
N ASP A 47 2.80 5.82 -2.24
CA ASP A 47 4.22 5.80 -1.92
C ASP A 47 4.55 4.43 -1.33
N VAL A 48 5.29 3.64 -2.09
CA VAL A 48 5.63 2.27 -1.72
C VAL A 48 6.42 2.23 -0.41
N GLU A 49 7.32 3.17 -0.20
CA GLU A 49 8.10 3.22 1.03
C GLU A 49 7.21 3.46 2.24
N SER A 50 6.25 4.36 2.12
CA SER A 50 5.30 4.64 3.19
C SER A 50 4.43 3.41 3.46
N LEU A 51 3.99 2.74 2.39
CA LEU A 51 3.18 1.53 2.50
C LEU A 51 3.95 0.41 3.21
N MET A 52 5.17 0.15 2.79
CA MET A 52 6.00 -0.90 3.40
C MET A 52 6.30 -0.60 4.86
N GLY A 53 6.58 0.67 5.18
CA GLY A 53 6.79 1.09 6.55
C GLY A 53 5.57 0.88 7.42
N TYR A 54 4.39 1.18 6.90
CA TYR A 54 3.14 1.01 7.62
C TYR A 54 2.86 -0.47 7.90
N ILE A 55 3.08 -1.34 6.91
CA ILE A 55 2.91 -2.77 7.06
C ILE A 55 3.86 -3.32 8.12
N SER A 56 5.11 -2.89 8.07
CA SER A 56 6.12 -3.33 9.04
C SER A 56 5.74 -2.92 10.45
N MET A 57 5.22 -1.71 10.61
CA MET A 57 4.78 -1.22 11.91
C MET A 57 3.62 -2.04 12.46
N LYS A 58 2.66 -2.39 11.61
CA LYS A 58 1.53 -3.21 12.02
C LYS A 58 1.95 -4.61 12.43
N ASN A 59 2.93 -5.17 11.73
CA ASN A 59 3.43 -6.51 12.07
C ASN A 59 4.09 -6.54 13.44
N LYS A 60 4.66 -5.43 13.88
CA LYS A 60 5.31 -5.34 15.18
C LYS A 60 4.33 -5.23 16.34
N GLU A 61 3.08 -4.93 16.07
CA GLU A 61 2.07 -4.79 17.09
C GLU A 61 1.45 -6.12 17.53
N VAL A 62 1.82 -7.17 16.88
CA VAL A 62 1.27 -8.51 17.18
C VAL A 62 1.93 -9.13 18.40
#